data_ef704554c700c7837b401679c2cd4a94
#
_entry.id   ef704554c700c7837b401679c2cd4a94
#
_cell.length_a   1.000
_cell.length_b   1.000
_cell.length_c   1.000
_cell.angle_alpha   90.00
_cell.angle_beta   90.00
_cell.angle_gamma   90.00
#
_symmetry.space_group_name_H-M   'P 1'
#
loop_
_entity.id
_entity.type
_entity.pdbx_description
1 polymer ?
#
loop_
_entity_poly.entity_id
_entity_poly.type
_entity_poly.pdbx_seq_one_letter_code
_entity_poly.pdbx_strand_id
1 'polypeptide(L)'
;MIPKIKFGKVSNKKFFDKLNLCFEQRTPFVAYRKKNSIDLICHIDNNCISVKSLKGCKPGFFFMPFDRSNPGYKISLENSLATQLNTKKITHSNLNSIKNLKSSEKQKKKYLKSVTKIIEKIGKSNLSKVVYSDVFEFENVEKNSINHLKKLLNSHFDALCYL
;
A
#
# COMPACT_ATOMS: atom_id res chain seq x y z
N MET A 1 -12.55 -2.20 -25.21
CA MET A 1 -13.65 -2.23 -24.22
C MET A 1 -13.10 -2.71 -22.91
N ILE A 2 -13.19 -1.93 -21.81
CA ILE A 2 -12.71 -2.36 -20.47
C ILE A 2 -13.74 -3.36 -19.93
N PRO A 3 -13.34 -4.58 -19.53
CA PRO A 3 -14.27 -5.57 -19.04
C PRO A 3 -14.94 -5.06 -17.75
N LYS A 4 -16.26 -5.20 -17.70
CA LYS A 4 -17.05 -4.82 -16.53
C LYS A 4 -16.82 -5.86 -15.44
N ILE A 5 -16.04 -5.51 -14.43
CA ILE A 5 -15.72 -6.40 -13.28
C ILE A 5 -17.01 -6.58 -12.47
N LYS A 6 -17.41 -7.82 -12.26
CA LYS A 6 -18.50 -8.16 -11.34
C LYS A 6 -17.92 -8.32 -9.93
N PHE A 7 -18.38 -7.50 -9.01
CA PHE A 7 -17.99 -7.58 -7.59
C PHE A 7 -19.09 -8.29 -6.78
N GLY A 8 -18.69 -9.27 -5.97
CA GLY A 8 -19.54 -9.79 -4.91
C GLY A 8 -19.67 -8.74 -3.80
N LYS A 9 -20.84 -8.11 -3.65
CA LYS A 9 -21.08 -7.15 -2.56
C LYS A 9 -21.26 -7.91 -1.25
N VAL A 10 -20.49 -7.54 -0.22
CA VAL A 10 -20.53 -8.15 1.10
C VAL A 10 -20.52 -7.09 2.21
N SER A 11 -20.95 -7.47 3.42
CA SER A 11 -20.82 -6.58 4.58
C SER A 11 -19.35 -6.38 4.96
N ASN A 12 -19.04 -5.27 5.64
CA ASN A 12 -17.69 -4.99 6.14
C ASN A 12 -17.11 -6.14 6.97
N LYS A 13 -17.93 -6.72 7.86
CA LYS A 13 -17.51 -7.86 8.67
C LYS A 13 -17.06 -9.03 7.78
N LYS A 14 -17.93 -9.50 6.88
CA LYS A 14 -17.62 -10.61 5.96
C LYS A 14 -16.42 -10.32 5.07
N PHE A 15 -16.25 -9.07 4.65
CA PHE A 15 -15.08 -8.65 3.86
C PHE A 15 -13.79 -8.86 4.64
N PHE A 16 -13.68 -8.32 5.85
CA PHE A 16 -12.47 -8.46 6.66
C PHE A 16 -12.24 -9.87 7.18
N ASP A 17 -13.31 -10.64 7.48
CA ASP A 17 -13.19 -12.05 7.83
C ASP A 17 -12.57 -12.84 6.66
N LYS A 18 -12.98 -12.53 5.41
CA LYS A 18 -12.38 -13.16 4.23
C LYS A 18 -10.92 -12.78 4.02
N LEU A 19 -10.54 -11.51 4.27
CA LEU A 19 -9.13 -11.09 4.21
C LEU A 19 -8.28 -11.82 5.26
N ASN A 20 -8.78 -11.95 6.50
CA ASN A 20 -8.09 -12.70 7.55
C ASN A 20 -7.87 -14.15 7.12
N LEU A 21 -8.90 -14.81 6.59
CA LEU A 21 -8.80 -16.19 6.10
C LEU A 21 -7.76 -16.33 4.98
N CYS A 22 -7.76 -15.41 4.00
CA CYS A 22 -6.75 -15.41 2.93
C CYS A 22 -5.34 -15.24 3.50
N PHE A 23 -5.17 -14.34 4.48
CA PHE A 23 -3.89 -14.10 5.12
C PHE A 23 -3.39 -15.34 5.88
N GLU A 24 -4.25 -15.98 6.66
CA GLU A 24 -3.94 -17.20 7.41
C GLU A 24 -3.60 -18.39 6.48
N GLN A 25 -4.35 -18.52 5.40
CA GLN A 25 -4.15 -19.57 4.39
C GLN A 25 -3.03 -19.26 3.39
N ARG A 26 -2.38 -18.09 3.50
CA ARG A 26 -1.39 -17.60 2.53
C ARG A 26 -1.92 -17.55 1.09
N THR A 27 -3.22 -17.36 0.92
CA THR A 27 -3.84 -17.16 -0.39
C THR A 27 -3.51 -15.76 -0.89
N PRO A 28 -2.92 -15.60 -2.09
CA PRO A 28 -2.64 -14.28 -2.65
C PRO A 28 -3.90 -13.44 -2.82
N PHE A 29 -3.86 -12.22 -2.37
CA PHE A 29 -4.93 -11.25 -2.55
C PHE A 29 -4.36 -9.83 -2.61
N VAL A 30 -5.17 -8.92 -3.11
CA VAL A 30 -4.97 -7.48 -2.97
C VAL A 30 -6.26 -6.85 -2.49
N ALA A 31 -6.17 -6.04 -1.44
CA ALA A 31 -7.30 -5.24 -0.97
C ALA A 31 -6.92 -3.76 -1.06
N TYR A 32 -7.78 -2.93 -1.66
CA TYR A 32 -7.47 -1.52 -1.82
C TYR A 32 -8.72 -0.64 -1.84
N ARG A 33 -8.51 0.61 -1.44
CA ARG A 33 -9.46 1.71 -1.57
C ARG A 33 -8.78 2.86 -2.32
N LYS A 34 -9.44 3.34 -3.36
CA LYS A 34 -8.96 4.50 -4.12
C LYS A 34 -9.13 5.79 -3.30
N LYS A 35 -8.35 6.79 -3.62
CA LYS A 35 -8.47 8.15 -3.06
C LYS A 35 -9.92 8.63 -3.15
N ASN A 36 -10.44 9.19 -2.06
CA ASN A 36 -11.79 9.78 -1.95
C ASN A 36 -12.93 8.80 -2.31
N SER A 37 -12.71 7.49 -2.22
CA SER A 37 -13.73 6.47 -2.43
C SER A 37 -14.15 5.84 -1.11
N ILE A 38 -15.43 5.49 -1.01
CA ILE A 38 -15.94 4.64 0.07
C ILE A 38 -15.84 3.15 -0.26
N ASP A 39 -15.62 2.83 -1.54
CA ASP A 39 -15.58 1.44 -1.99
C ASP A 39 -14.21 0.82 -1.65
N LEU A 40 -14.23 -0.23 -0.85
CA LEU A 40 -13.09 -1.08 -0.57
C LEU A 40 -13.23 -2.36 -1.41
N ILE A 41 -12.24 -2.64 -2.22
CA ILE A 41 -12.23 -3.71 -3.21
C ILE A 41 -11.16 -4.73 -2.83
N CYS A 42 -11.46 -6.02 -3.04
CA CYS A 42 -10.49 -7.09 -2.91
C CYS A 42 -10.54 -7.99 -4.14
N HIS A 43 -9.38 -8.41 -4.63
CA HIS A 43 -9.22 -9.47 -5.61
C HIS A 43 -8.44 -10.60 -4.96
N ILE A 44 -8.95 -11.83 -5.08
CA ILE A 44 -8.35 -13.04 -4.50
C ILE A 44 -8.01 -13.97 -5.65
N ASP A 45 -6.79 -14.49 -5.66
CA ASP A 45 -6.33 -15.38 -6.73
C ASP A 45 -5.44 -16.50 -6.19
N ASN A 46 -5.96 -17.71 -6.22
CA ASN A 46 -5.19 -18.87 -5.80
C ASN A 46 -4.01 -19.19 -6.75
N ASN A 47 -4.06 -18.65 -7.97
CA ASN A 47 -3.09 -18.88 -9.03
C ASN A 47 -2.37 -17.58 -9.44
N CYS A 48 -1.99 -16.76 -8.44
CA CYS A 48 -1.20 -15.56 -8.70
C CYS A 48 0.03 -15.90 -9.54
N ILE A 49 0.17 -15.23 -10.69
CA ILE A 49 1.26 -15.51 -11.63
C ILE A 49 2.33 -14.42 -11.61
N SER A 50 3.57 -14.85 -11.78
CA SER A 50 4.69 -13.94 -12.01
C SER A 50 4.68 -13.43 -13.46
N VAL A 51 4.91 -12.12 -13.64
CA VAL A 51 4.92 -11.48 -14.96
C VAL A 51 6.12 -10.57 -15.12
N LYS A 52 6.79 -10.65 -16.27
CA LYS A 52 7.92 -9.77 -16.63
C LYS A 52 7.47 -8.56 -17.46
N SER A 53 6.34 -8.66 -18.14
CA SER A 53 5.80 -7.62 -19.02
C SER A 53 4.28 -7.59 -18.96
N LEU A 54 3.71 -6.41 -19.12
CA LEU A 54 2.26 -6.23 -19.23
C LEU A 54 1.72 -6.53 -20.63
N LYS A 55 2.61 -6.65 -21.63
CA LYS A 55 2.23 -6.88 -23.04
C LYS A 55 1.56 -8.25 -23.17
N GLY A 56 0.36 -8.28 -23.73
CA GLY A 56 -0.42 -9.51 -23.94
C GLY A 56 -1.11 -10.07 -22.69
N CYS A 57 -0.96 -9.45 -21.53
CA CYS A 57 -1.63 -9.90 -20.32
C CYS A 57 -3.13 -9.61 -20.35
N LYS A 58 -3.95 -10.58 -19.94
CA LYS A 58 -5.36 -10.34 -19.63
C LYS A 58 -5.51 -9.32 -18.51
N PRO A 59 -6.63 -8.59 -18.41
CA PRO A 59 -6.88 -7.67 -17.30
C PRO A 59 -6.64 -8.32 -15.94
N GLY A 60 -6.08 -7.55 -14.99
CA GLY A 60 -5.72 -8.02 -13.67
C GLY A 60 -5.26 -6.85 -12.79
N PHE A 61 -5.04 -7.12 -11.52
CA PHE A 61 -4.27 -6.23 -10.67
C PHE A 61 -2.80 -6.62 -10.81
N PHE A 62 -1.96 -5.63 -11.12
CA PHE A 62 -0.52 -5.84 -11.31
C PHE A 62 0.26 -5.13 -10.23
N PHE A 63 1.14 -5.86 -9.57
CA PHE A 63 2.14 -5.31 -8.66
C PHE A 63 3.51 -5.46 -9.31
N MET A 64 4.01 -4.37 -9.87
CA MET A 64 5.26 -4.36 -10.65
C MET A 64 6.37 -3.68 -9.84
N PRO A 65 7.57 -4.27 -9.74
CA PRO A 65 8.70 -3.61 -9.13
C PRO A 65 9.16 -2.43 -9.99
N PHE A 66 9.78 -1.44 -9.32
CA PHE A 66 10.39 -0.31 -10.03
C PHE A 66 11.55 -0.78 -10.92
N ASP A 67 12.38 -1.67 -10.39
CA ASP A 67 13.42 -2.34 -11.16
C ASP A 67 12.81 -3.48 -11.99
N ARG A 68 12.76 -3.26 -13.29
CA ARG A 68 12.18 -4.20 -14.27
C ARG A 68 13.00 -5.46 -14.50
N SER A 69 14.20 -5.58 -13.93
CA SER A 69 14.97 -6.83 -13.93
C SER A 69 14.27 -7.90 -13.12
N ASN A 70 13.49 -7.51 -12.12
CA ASN A 70 12.70 -8.40 -11.29
C ASN A 70 11.27 -8.57 -11.84
N PRO A 71 10.69 -9.78 -11.75
CA PRO A 71 9.31 -10.00 -12.15
C PRO A 71 8.34 -9.33 -11.18
N GLY A 72 7.21 -8.86 -11.71
CA GLY A 72 6.07 -8.48 -10.91
C GLY A 72 5.08 -9.63 -10.72
N TYR A 73 3.94 -9.32 -10.12
CA TYR A 73 2.87 -10.27 -9.87
C TYR A 73 1.57 -9.78 -10.46
N LYS A 74 0.76 -10.71 -10.96
CA LYS A 74 -0.59 -10.44 -11.44
C LYS A 74 -1.59 -11.23 -10.61
N ILE A 75 -2.62 -10.56 -10.13
CA ILE A 75 -3.79 -11.14 -9.47
C ILE A 75 -4.99 -11.02 -10.43
N SER A 76 -5.68 -12.12 -10.68
CA SER A 76 -6.89 -12.17 -11.51
C SER A 76 -8.03 -11.36 -10.87
N LEU A 77 -8.94 -10.86 -11.72
CA LEU A 77 -10.14 -10.14 -11.28
C LEU A 77 -11.38 -11.04 -11.16
N GLU A 78 -11.24 -12.35 -11.34
CA GLU A 78 -12.36 -13.29 -11.37
C GLU A 78 -13.04 -13.42 -10.01
N ASN A 79 -12.26 -13.50 -8.91
CA ASN A 79 -12.76 -13.52 -7.55
C ASN A 79 -12.64 -12.15 -6.90
N SER A 80 -13.64 -11.31 -7.15
CA SER A 80 -13.61 -9.93 -6.68
C SER A 80 -14.73 -9.68 -5.68
N LEU A 81 -14.38 -9.11 -4.53
CA LEU A 81 -15.31 -8.69 -3.49
C LEU A 81 -15.27 -7.17 -3.35
N ALA A 82 -16.39 -6.57 -2.99
CA ALA A 82 -16.45 -5.16 -2.64
C ALA A 82 -17.34 -4.94 -1.41
N THR A 83 -16.95 -3.96 -0.61
CA THR A 83 -17.78 -3.45 0.49
C THR A 83 -17.68 -1.93 0.53
N GLN A 84 -18.62 -1.27 1.19
CA GLN A 84 -18.59 0.18 1.38
C GLN A 84 -18.23 0.51 2.82
N LEU A 85 -17.25 1.38 2.99
CA LEU A 85 -16.85 1.89 4.29
C LEU A 85 -17.84 2.94 4.77
N ASN A 86 -18.15 2.94 6.06
CA ASN A 86 -18.97 3.98 6.66
C ASN A 86 -18.11 5.24 6.89
N THR A 87 -18.35 6.28 6.07
CA THR A 87 -17.61 7.54 6.13
C THR A 87 -17.78 8.31 7.43
N LYS A 88 -18.90 8.09 8.16
CA LYS A 88 -19.14 8.76 9.46
C LYS A 88 -18.13 8.35 10.55
N LYS A 89 -17.37 7.28 10.35
CA LYS A 89 -16.29 6.82 11.24
C LYS A 89 -14.89 7.21 10.77
N ILE A 90 -14.77 7.86 9.63
CA ILE A 90 -13.49 8.43 9.18
C ILE A 90 -13.30 9.76 9.93
N THR A 91 -13.17 9.67 11.23
CA THR A 91 -12.62 10.77 12.01
C THR A 91 -11.13 10.83 11.67
N HIS A 92 -10.63 12.03 11.42
CA HIS A 92 -9.20 12.29 11.54
C HIS A 92 -8.81 11.90 12.97
N SER A 93 -8.59 10.61 13.21
CA SER A 93 -8.10 10.13 14.49
C SER A 93 -6.77 10.85 14.70
N ASN A 94 -6.73 11.66 15.73
CA ASN A 94 -5.52 12.35 16.13
C ASN A 94 -4.34 11.39 16.02
N LEU A 95 -3.44 11.68 15.10
CA LEU A 95 -2.16 10.95 14.89
C LEU A 95 -1.26 10.99 16.15
N ASN A 96 -1.77 11.51 17.24
CA ASN A 96 -1.11 11.63 18.55
C ASN A 96 -0.75 10.29 19.20
N SER A 97 -1.15 9.15 18.58
CA SER A 97 -0.76 7.82 19.08
C SER A 97 0.43 7.20 18.32
N ILE A 98 1.02 7.87 17.37
CA ILE A 98 2.40 7.55 17.00
C ILE A 98 3.22 8.02 18.21
N LYS A 99 3.38 7.15 19.21
CA LYS A 99 4.39 7.32 20.23
C LYS A 99 5.65 7.75 19.50
N ASN A 100 6.04 9.01 19.70
CA ASN A 100 7.15 9.66 19.07
C ASN A 100 8.23 8.63 18.74
N LEU A 101 8.33 8.29 17.45
CA LEU A 101 9.53 7.67 16.93
C LEU A 101 10.62 8.72 17.21
N LYS A 102 11.22 8.62 18.39
CA LYS A 102 12.36 9.44 18.73
C LYS A 102 13.43 9.06 17.72
N SER A 103 13.47 9.79 16.60
CA SER A 103 14.63 9.71 15.73
C SER A 103 15.83 9.93 16.65
N SER A 104 16.72 8.94 16.70
CA SER A 104 17.88 9.09 17.56
C SER A 104 18.63 10.36 17.10
N GLU A 105 19.21 11.10 18.03
CA GLU A 105 20.06 12.26 17.71
C GLU A 105 21.08 11.92 16.61
N LYS A 106 21.56 10.68 16.58
CA LYS A 106 22.47 10.13 15.59
C LYS A 106 21.83 10.10 14.19
N GLN A 107 20.56 9.69 14.06
CA GLN A 107 19.84 9.68 12.77
C GLN A 107 19.62 11.11 12.26
N LYS A 108 19.23 12.04 13.15
CA LYS A 108 19.07 13.45 12.81
C LYS A 108 20.39 14.05 12.30
N LYS A 109 21.51 13.80 13.00
CA LYS A 109 22.86 14.26 12.58
C LYS A 109 23.24 13.67 11.22
N LYS A 110 22.98 12.37 10.98
CA LYS A 110 23.23 11.70 9.67
C LYS A 110 22.42 12.37 8.56
N TYR A 111 21.12 12.60 8.80
CA TYR A 111 20.24 13.27 7.85
C TYR A 111 20.75 14.67 7.47
N LEU A 112 21.00 15.52 8.48
CA LEU A 112 21.50 16.89 8.26
C LEU A 112 22.80 16.89 7.46
N LYS A 113 23.78 16.03 7.82
CA LYS A 113 25.04 15.90 7.08
C LYS A 113 24.82 15.50 5.62
N SER A 114 23.88 14.59 5.34
CA SER A 114 23.57 14.16 3.98
C SER A 114 22.91 15.28 3.18
N VAL A 115 21.95 15.99 3.76
CA VAL A 115 21.27 17.11 3.10
C VAL A 115 22.24 18.24 2.80
N THR A 116 23.14 18.61 3.72
CA THR A 116 24.17 19.63 3.49
C THR A 116 25.04 19.27 2.28
N LYS A 117 25.52 18.02 2.23
CA LYS A 117 26.33 17.56 1.08
C LYS A 117 25.56 17.59 -0.25
N ILE A 118 24.26 17.31 -0.23
CA ILE A 118 23.41 17.36 -1.42
C ILE A 118 23.25 18.80 -1.89
N ILE A 119 23.01 19.75 -0.98
CA ILE A 119 22.89 21.17 -1.30
C ILE A 119 24.19 21.69 -1.92
N GLU A 120 25.34 21.36 -1.34
CA GLU A 120 26.66 21.74 -1.90
C GLU A 120 26.87 21.17 -3.32
N LYS A 121 26.46 19.91 -3.56
CA LYS A 121 26.56 19.30 -4.89
C LYS A 121 25.64 19.95 -5.92
N ILE A 122 24.40 20.27 -5.54
CA ILE A 122 23.45 20.98 -6.41
C ILE A 122 24.06 22.33 -6.83
N GLY A 123 24.63 23.09 -5.89
CA GLY A 123 25.25 24.39 -6.19
C GLY A 123 26.50 24.34 -7.08
N LYS A 124 27.13 23.16 -7.19
CA LYS A 124 28.38 22.94 -7.98
C LYS A 124 28.16 22.09 -9.24
N SER A 125 26.93 21.72 -9.58
CA SER A 125 26.62 20.83 -10.71
C SER A 125 25.40 21.31 -11.47
N ASN A 126 25.11 20.68 -12.61
CA ASN A 126 23.90 20.94 -13.40
C ASN A 126 22.63 20.27 -12.83
N LEU A 127 22.69 19.72 -11.61
CA LEU A 127 21.53 19.11 -10.96
C LEU A 127 20.64 20.21 -10.39
N SER A 128 19.37 20.23 -10.78
CA SER A 128 18.38 21.19 -10.26
C SER A 128 17.60 20.65 -9.07
N LYS A 129 17.55 19.33 -8.89
CA LYS A 129 16.77 18.67 -7.83
C LYS A 129 17.35 17.31 -7.47
N VAL A 130 17.39 17.01 -6.17
CA VAL A 130 17.70 15.67 -5.63
C VAL A 130 16.65 15.33 -4.58
N VAL A 131 16.15 14.11 -4.60
CA VAL A 131 15.24 13.58 -3.57
C VAL A 131 16.07 12.69 -2.64
N TYR A 132 16.14 13.07 -1.37
CA TYR A 132 16.76 12.23 -0.34
C TYR A 132 15.76 11.19 0.14
N SER A 133 16.20 9.94 0.25
CA SER A 133 15.42 8.85 0.86
C SER A 133 16.25 8.18 1.95
N ASP A 134 15.57 7.68 2.97
CA ASP A 134 16.18 6.86 4.02
C ASP A 134 15.25 5.68 4.33
N VAL A 135 15.80 4.65 4.96
CA VAL A 135 15.06 3.43 5.35
C VAL A 135 14.98 3.40 6.88
N PHE A 136 13.76 3.24 7.37
CA PHE A 136 13.51 3.02 8.79
C PHE A 136 13.08 1.57 8.99
N GLU A 137 13.83 0.84 9.80
CA GLU A 137 13.50 -0.51 10.23
C GLU A 137 12.82 -0.45 11.58
N PHE A 138 11.70 -1.15 11.71
CA PHE A 138 10.95 -1.23 12.96
C PHE A 138 11.01 -2.66 13.49
N GLU A 139 11.51 -2.81 14.69
CA GLU A 139 11.39 -4.05 15.45
C GLU A 139 9.98 -4.14 16.06
N ASN A 140 9.44 -5.34 16.15
CA ASN A 140 8.15 -5.63 16.78
C ASN A 140 6.91 -4.96 16.14
N VAL A 141 6.85 -4.90 14.82
CA VAL A 141 5.61 -4.52 14.14
C VAL A 141 4.53 -5.58 14.42
N GLU A 142 3.36 -5.10 14.84
CA GLU A 142 2.16 -5.94 14.99
C GLU A 142 1.99 -6.83 13.74
N LYS A 143 2.02 -8.16 13.91
CA LYS A 143 1.98 -9.11 12.79
C LYS A 143 0.67 -9.11 11.99
N ASN A 144 -0.32 -8.33 12.41
CA ASN A 144 -1.63 -8.28 11.79
C ASN A 144 -1.72 -7.14 10.75
N SER A 145 -1.29 -7.43 9.53
CA SER A 145 -1.32 -6.49 8.39
C SER A 145 -2.74 -5.98 8.08
N ILE A 146 -3.78 -6.78 8.35
CA ILE A 146 -5.18 -6.39 8.13
C ILE A 146 -5.62 -5.32 9.11
N ASN A 147 -5.15 -5.36 10.36
CA ASN A 147 -5.39 -4.29 11.31
C ASN A 147 -4.69 -2.99 10.89
N HIS A 148 -3.49 -3.08 10.31
CA HIS A 148 -2.82 -1.91 9.74
C HIS A 148 -3.61 -1.32 8.57
N LEU A 149 -4.14 -2.15 7.67
CA LEU A 149 -5.01 -1.68 6.60
C LEU A 149 -6.23 -0.95 7.17
N LYS A 150 -6.93 -1.51 8.20
CA LYS A 150 -8.06 -0.85 8.86
C LYS A 150 -7.69 0.52 9.42
N LYS A 151 -6.53 0.65 10.08
CA LYS A 151 -6.02 1.92 10.60
C LYS A 151 -5.78 2.93 9.48
N LEU A 152 -5.13 2.52 8.39
CA LEU A 152 -4.89 3.37 7.21
C LEU A 152 -6.20 3.83 6.55
N LEU A 153 -7.16 2.94 6.37
CA LEU A 153 -8.47 3.25 5.80
C LEU A 153 -9.23 4.30 6.62
N ASN A 154 -9.08 4.27 7.94
CA ASN A 154 -9.73 5.22 8.85
C ASN A 154 -9.02 6.57 8.93
N SER A 155 -7.72 6.61 8.68
CA SER A 155 -6.90 7.83 8.87
C SER A 155 -6.66 8.60 7.58
N HIS A 156 -6.72 7.96 6.41
CA HIS A 156 -6.26 8.54 5.14
C HIS A 156 -7.30 8.39 4.03
N PHE A 157 -8.40 9.14 4.13
CA PHE A 157 -9.47 9.10 3.11
C PHE A 157 -9.01 9.62 1.76
N ASP A 158 -8.11 10.58 1.76
CA ASP A 158 -7.55 11.28 0.61
C ASP A 158 -6.38 10.54 -0.07
N ALA A 159 -6.06 9.33 0.38
CA ALA A 159 -4.98 8.51 -0.15
C ALA A 159 -5.45 7.18 -0.74
N LEU A 160 -4.63 6.61 -1.64
CA LEU A 160 -4.72 5.21 -2.03
C LEU A 160 -4.21 4.36 -0.87
N CYS A 161 -5.08 3.53 -0.29
CA CYS A 161 -4.70 2.56 0.73
C CYS A 161 -4.79 1.15 0.15
N TYR A 162 -3.75 0.34 0.34
CA TYR A 162 -3.73 -1.05 -0.16
C TYR A 162 -2.94 -1.97 0.76
N LEU A 163 -3.22 -3.25 0.64
CA LEU A 163 -2.54 -4.38 1.27
C LEU A 163 -2.40 -5.49 0.23
#